data_80548b0740e03aa7ccd730d1fb9bdcbf
#
_entry.id   80548b0740e03aa7ccd730d1fb9bdcbf
#
_cell.length_a   1.000
_cell.length_b   1.000
_cell.length_c   1.000
_cell.angle_alpha   90.00
_cell.angle_beta   90.00
_cell.angle_gamma   90.00
#
_symmetry.space_group_name_H-M   'P 1'
#
loop_
_entity.id
_entity.type
_entity.pdbx_description
1 polymer ?
#
loop_
_entity_poly.entity_id
_entity_poly.type
_entity_poly.pdbx_seq_one_letter_code
_entity_poly.pdbx_strand_id
1 'polypeptide(L)'
;MPKLYAIFALGTRRESPLLSPRLFIPLPLCVMFQKKGGLMTILCLGDSLTFGYGVPREDTWCAVAARLCGHEFQNLGVNGATTGEMREQELAPSADALLVMGGLNDLFMGMAPSVPLSHILAICESARRAGLRPVVGIPMQISPDVDEAWCDGPVDVDWVRAAYAELAEALVQACEEHGIESIDFRPLVGPAELSFDGIHLNRRGHLRMAEAVSEFWKKASKS
;
A
#
# COMPACT_ATOMS: atom_id res chain seq x y z
N MET A 1 34.68 15.18 58.72
CA MET A 1 33.95 15.74 59.88
C MET A 1 33.50 17.15 59.55
N PRO A 2 32.34 17.61 59.98
CA PRO A 2 31.05 16.99 60.25
C PRO A 2 29.95 17.62 59.38
N LYS A 3 28.68 17.39 59.33
CA LYS A 3 27.63 16.96 60.27
C LYS A 3 26.37 16.53 59.53
N LEU A 4 25.69 15.55 60.04
CA LEU A 4 24.29 15.21 59.84
C LEU A 4 23.33 16.41 60.01
N TYR A 5 22.24 16.43 59.27
CA TYR A 5 20.91 16.66 59.84
C TYR A 5 19.84 15.92 59.03
N ALA A 6 19.19 14.99 59.71
CA ALA A 6 17.93 14.38 59.29
C ALA A 6 16.79 15.30 59.70
N ILE A 7 15.77 15.45 58.85
CA ILE A 7 14.44 15.86 59.28
C ILE A 7 13.40 14.98 58.56
N PHE A 8 12.63 14.31 59.38
CA PHE A 8 11.40 13.60 59.06
C PHE A 8 10.32 14.58 58.58
N ALA A 9 9.59 14.23 57.54
CA ALA A 9 8.26 14.73 57.30
C ALA A 9 7.39 13.62 56.74
N LEU A 10 6.45 13.19 57.55
CA LEU A 10 5.25 12.43 57.24
C LEU A 10 4.37 13.23 56.28
N GLY A 11 3.74 12.55 55.34
CA GLY A 11 2.66 13.22 54.59
C GLY A 11 2.12 12.49 53.40
N THR A 12 1.13 11.63 53.62
CA THR A 12 -0.06 11.37 52.78
C THR A 12 0.16 10.68 51.42
N ARG A 13 -0.15 9.38 51.42
CA ARG A 13 -0.54 8.64 50.21
C ARG A 13 -1.74 9.33 49.57
N ARG A 14 -1.52 9.90 48.39
CA ARG A 14 -2.62 10.18 47.45
C ARG A 14 -2.84 8.93 46.60
N GLU A 15 -3.96 8.28 46.84
CA GLU A 15 -4.47 7.25 45.96
C GLU A 15 -4.73 7.85 44.60
N SER A 16 -4.06 7.32 43.57
CA SER A 16 -4.37 7.63 42.16
C SER A 16 -5.72 6.99 41.83
N PRO A 17 -6.64 7.69 41.19
CA PRO A 17 -7.90 7.09 40.75
C PRO A 17 -7.59 6.04 39.68
N LEU A 18 -8.07 4.81 39.92
CA LEU A 18 -8.11 3.72 38.96
C LEU A 18 -8.76 4.22 37.66
N LEU A 19 -7.97 4.32 36.59
CA LEU A 19 -8.48 4.48 35.23
C LEU A 19 -9.34 3.25 34.92
N SER A 20 -10.64 3.43 34.88
CA SER A 20 -11.57 2.44 34.37
C SER A 20 -11.18 2.05 32.94
N PRO A 21 -11.27 0.75 32.56
CA PRO A 21 -11.04 0.34 31.19
C PRO A 21 -12.06 1.06 30.30
N ARG A 22 -11.59 1.95 29.43
CA ARG A 22 -12.42 2.51 28.38
C ARG A 22 -12.90 1.35 27.53
N LEU A 23 -14.18 1.10 27.62
CA LEU A 23 -14.90 0.18 26.75
C LEU A 23 -14.64 0.64 25.30
N PHE A 24 -13.86 -0.14 24.57
CA PHE A 24 -13.65 0.07 23.15
C PHE A 24 -14.97 -0.31 22.47
N ILE A 25 -15.83 0.67 22.26
CA ILE A 25 -17.02 0.51 21.43
C ILE A 25 -16.50 0.47 20.00
N PRO A 26 -16.59 -0.66 19.30
CA PRO A 26 -16.29 -0.66 17.87
C PRO A 26 -17.32 0.26 17.21
N LEU A 27 -16.85 1.37 16.64
CA LEU A 27 -17.66 2.19 15.75
C LEU A 27 -18.23 1.28 14.66
N PRO A 28 -19.52 1.37 14.34
CA PRO A 28 -20.09 0.55 13.28
C PRO A 28 -19.37 0.85 11.98
N LEU A 29 -18.70 -0.19 11.46
CA LEU A 29 -17.93 -0.19 10.22
C LEU A 29 -18.92 -0.20 9.05
N CYS A 30 -19.67 0.86 8.85
CA CYS A 30 -20.44 1.06 7.63
C CYS A 30 -20.96 2.50 7.56
N VAL A 31 -20.07 3.46 7.32
CA VAL A 31 -20.48 4.80 6.92
C VAL A 31 -20.12 4.97 5.45
N MET A 32 -21.06 4.51 4.61
CA MET A 32 -21.61 5.16 3.44
C MET A 32 -20.62 5.88 2.51
N PHE A 33 -19.85 5.10 1.74
CA PHE A 33 -19.34 5.58 0.44
C PHE A 33 -20.24 5.08 -0.69
N GLN A 34 -21.50 5.53 -0.72
CA GLN A 34 -22.39 5.32 -1.86
C GLN A 34 -22.65 6.66 -2.56
N LYS A 35 -21.72 7.09 -3.42
CA LYS A 35 -22.16 7.82 -4.61
C LYS A 35 -22.72 6.78 -5.58
N LYS A 36 -24.01 6.51 -5.51
CA LYS A 36 -24.69 5.66 -6.52
C LYS A 36 -24.41 6.20 -7.91
N GLY A 37 -23.63 5.49 -8.72
CA GLY A 37 -23.52 5.70 -10.16
C GLY A 37 -22.74 6.92 -10.65
N GLY A 38 -21.94 7.58 -9.80
CA GLY A 38 -21.14 8.75 -10.16
C GLY A 38 -19.71 8.41 -10.62
N LEU A 39 -19.08 9.35 -11.32
CA LEU A 39 -17.65 9.35 -11.61
C LEU A 39 -16.87 9.37 -10.28
N MET A 40 -15.96 8.41 -10.09
CA MET A 40 -15.08 8.34 -8.94
C MET A 40 -13.69 8.84 -9.31
N THR A 41 -13.00 9.47 -8.35
CA THR A 41 -11.57 9.78 -8.44
C THR A 41 -10.79 8.84 -7.55
N ILE A 42 -9.90 8.04 -8.14
CA ILE A 42 -9.06 7.06 -7.48
C ILE A 42 -7.60 7.54 -7.50
N LEU A 43 -7.01 7.72 -6.34
CA LEU A 43 -5.56 7.96 -6.22
C LEU A 43 -4.83 6.63 -6.37
N CYS A 44 -3.81 6.58 -7.22
CA CYS A 44 -2.97 5.40 -7.45
C CYS A 44 -1.58 5.68 -6.90
N LEU A 45 -1.35 5.31 -5.64
CA LEU A 45 -0.10 5.50 -4.94
C LEU A 45 0.81 4.28 -5.13
N GLY A 46 2.07 4.51 -5.48
CA GLY A 46 3.01 3.42 -5.69
C GLY A 46 4.37 3.85 -6.21
N ASP A 47 5.12 2.85 -6.63
CA ASP A 47 6.47 2.99 -7.18
C ASP A 47 6.49 3.05 -8.73
N SER A 48 7.58 2.55 -9.34
CA SER A 48 7.75 2.47 -10.80
C SER A 48 6.68 1.63 -11.51
N LEU A 49 6.10 0.64 -10.84
CA LEU A 49 5.03 -0.20 -11.39
C LEU A 49 3.73 0.59 -11.54
N THR A 50 3.49 1.55 -10.67
CA THR A 50 2.35 2.47 -10.76
C THR A 50 2.68 3.65 -11.68
N PHE A 51 3.88 4.23 -11.58
CA PHE A 51 4.35 5.27 -12.48
C PHE A 51 4.22 4.85 -13.96
N GLY A 52 4.52 3.59 -14.26
CA GLY A 52 4.53 3.04 -15.61
C GLY A 52 5.88 3.16 -16.27
N TYR A 53 6.95 2.80 -15.53
CA TYR A 53 8.30 2.79 -16.06
C TYR A 53 8.39 1.94 -17.35
N GLY A 54 9.02 2.48 -18.38
CA GLY A 54 9.26 1.78 -19.65
C GLY A 54 8.09 1.81 -20.65
N VAL A 55 6.94 2.40 -20.31
CA VAL A 55 5.82 2.56 -21.26
C VAL A 55 5.37 4.03 -21.39
N PRO A 56 4.77 4.43 -22.52
CA PRO A 56 4.12 5.72 -22.65
C PRO A 56 3.02 5.93 -21.61
N ARG A 57 2.80 7.18 -21.19
CA ARG A 57 1.84 7.52 -20.13
C ARG A 57 0.42 7.01 -20.40
N GLU A 58 -0.02 7.04 -21.65
CA GLU A 58 -1.32 6.56 -22.10
C GLU A 58 -1.47 5.04 -22.02
N ASP A 59 -0.36 4.30 -21.94
CA ASP A 59 -0.34 2.83 -21.84
C ASP A 59 -0.17 2.33 -20.40
N THR A 60 0.01 3.23 -19.43
CA THR A 60 0.05 2.84 -18.01
C THR A 60 -1.27 2.21 -17.58
N TRP A 61 -1.22 1.28 -16.63
CA TRP A 61 -2.44 0.61 -16.15
C TRP A 61 -3.46 1.61 -15.59
N CYS A 62 -3.04 2.71 -14.96
CA CYS A 62 -3.93 3.79 -14.52
C CYS A 62 -4.70 4.40 -15.67
N ALA A 63 -3.99 4.81 -16.74
CA ALA A 63 -4.61 5.45 -17.89
C ALA A 63 -5.51 4.49 -18.68
N VAL A 64 -5.11 3.23 -18.80
CA VAL A 64 -5.92 2.19 -19.46
C VAL A 64 -7.16 1.87 -18.63
N ALA A 65 -7.05 1.70 -17.31
CA ALA A 65 -8.19 1.43 -16.42
C ALA A 65 -9.21 2.58 -16.47
N ALA A 66 -8.75 3.84 -16.49
CA ALA A 66 -9.61 4.99 -16.63
C ALA A 66 -10.49 4.91 -17.90
N ARG A 67 -9.88 4.55 -19.03
CA ARG A 67 -10.62 4.36 -20.30
C ARG A 67 -11.59 3.19 -20.27
N LEU A 68 -11.24 2.11 -19.53
CA LEU A 68 -12.05 0.89 -19.47
C LEU A 68 -13.28 1.00 -18.56
N CYS A 69 -13.19 1.72 -17.44
CA CYS A 69 -14.30 1.83 -16.47
C CYS A 69 -14.95 3.21 -16.39
N GLY A 70 -14.34 4.24 -17.00
CA GLY A 70 -14.90 5.59 -17.01
C GLY A 70 -14.74 6.36 -15.70
N HIS A 71 -13.86 5.91 -14.79
CA HIS A 71 -13.46 6.62 -13.58
C HIS A 71 -12.19 7.41 -13.82
N GLU A 72 -11.90 8.38 -12.96
CA GLU A 72 -10.63 9.12 -12.96
C GLU A 72 -9.59 8.37 -12.12
N PHE A 73 -8.40 8.16 -12.68
CA PHE A 73 -7.27 7.58 -11.97
C PHE A 73 -6.13 8.58 -11.96
N GLN A 74 -5.79 9.08 -10.77
CA GLN A 74 -4.66 9.99 -10.57
C GLN A 74 -3.42 9.16 -10.23
N ASN A 75 -2.48 9.08 -11.19
CA ASN A 75 -1.25 8.34 -11.03
C ASN A 75 -0.27 9.15 -10.16
N LEU A 76 -0.04 8.69 -8.93
CA LEU A 76 0.90 9.22 -7.94
C LEU A 76 2.14 8.33 -7.80
N GLY A 77 2.39 7.45 -8.77
CA GLY A 77 3.57 6.59 -8.78
C GLY A 77 4.85 7.39 -8.94
N VAL A 78 5.88 7.01 -8.18
CA VAL A 78 7.22 7.61 -8.24
C VAL A 78 8.25 6.50 -8.43
N ASN A 79 9.09 6.62 -9.47
CA ASN A 79 10.13 5.63 -9.74
C ASN A 79 11.08 5.49 -8.53
N GLY A 80 11.32 4.25 -8.11
CA GLY A 80 12.21 3.95 -6.99
C GLY A 80 11.63 4.24 -5.59
N ALA A 81 10.39 4.71 -5.49
CA ALA A 81 9.81 5.05 -4.20
C ALA A 81 9.70 3.83 -3.29
N THR A 82 10.16 3.99 -2.06
CA THR A 82 9.89 3.09 -0.93
C THR A 82 8.50 3.34 -0.36
N THR A 83 7.98 2.38 0.38
CA THR A 83 6.70 2.56 1.09
C THR A 83 6.80 3.62 2.19
N GLY A 84 8.00 3.87 2.72
CA GLY A 84 8.28 4.98 3.64
C GLY A 84 8.02 6.33 2.98
N GLU A 85 8.55 6.55 1.77
CA GLU A 85 8.32 7.77 1.00
C GLU A 85 6.85 7.91 0.55
N MET A 86 6.19 6.80 0.21
CA MET A 86 4.75 6.81 -0.10
C MET A 86 3.90 7.32 1.07
N ARG A 87 4.29 7.03 2.32
CA ARG A 87 3.58 7.51 3.53
C ARG A 87 3.63 9.02 3.70
N GLU A 88 4.66 9.67 3.20
CA GLU A 88 4.85 11.12 3.29
C GLU A 88 4.03 11.89 2.24
N GLN A 89 3.41 11.19 1.28
CA GLN A 89 2.60 11.85 0.26
C GLN A 89 1.26 12.33 0.82
N GLU A 90 0.92 13.58 0.53
CA GLU A 90 -0.38 14.13 0.86
C GLU A 90 -1.47 13.51 -0.03
N LEU A 91 -2.50 12.97 0.61
CA LEU A 91 -3.66 12.43 -0.09
C LEU A 91 -4.69 13.54 -0.32
N ALA A 92 -5.07 13.75 -1.59
CA ALA A 92 -6.07 14.77 -1.92
C ALA A 92 -7.43 14.41 -1.31
N PRO A 93 -7.99 15.26 -0.43
CA PRO A 93 -9.23 14.95 0.29
C PRO A 93 -10.47 14.94 -0.62
N SER A 94 -10.34 15.38 -1.88
CA SER A 94 -11.41 15.37 -2.87
C SER A 94 -11.57 14.04 -3.62
N ALA A 95 -10.64 13.09 -3.42
CA ALA A 95 -10.73 11.77 -4.03
C ALA A 95 -11.71 10.86 -3.28
N ASP A 96 -12.19 9.82 -3.95
CA ASP A 96 -13.13 8.84 -3.38
C ASP A 96 -12.42 7.60 -2.84
N ALA A 97 -11.27 7.23 -3.42
CA ALA A 97 -10.53 6.03 -3.05
C ALA A 97 -9.02 6.17 -3.24
N LEU A 98 -8.29 5.29 -2.58
CA LEU A 98 -6.85 5.09 -2.74
C LEU A 98 -6.57 3.64 -3.13
N LEU A 99 -5.86 3.40 -4.22
CA LEU A 99 -5.23 2.13 -4.55
C LEU A 99 -3.72 2.27 -4.30
N VAL A 100 -3.19 1.53 -3.32
CA VAL A 100 -1.76 1.54 -2.98
C VAL A 100 -1.11 0.21 -3.33
N MET A 101 0.07 0.26 -3.97
CA MET A 101 0.88 -0.91 -4.30
C MET A 101 2.36 -0.55 -4.24
N GLY A 102 3.17 -1.35 -3.56
CA GLY A 102 4.61 -1.11 -3.44
C GLY A 102 5.29 -2.12 -2.52
N GLY A 103 6.55 -1.81 -2.14
CA GLY A 103 7.35 -2.58 -1.21
C GLY A 103 8.56 -3.26 -1.83
N LEU A 104 8.64 -3.38 -3.16
CA LEU A 104 9.78 -3.99 -3.82
C LEU A 104 11.07 -3.20 -3.58
N ASN A 105 11.02 -1.87 -3.66
CA ASN A 105 12.20 -1.02 -3.42
C ASN A 105 12.69 -1.10 -1.96
N ASP A 106 11.79 -1.25 -0.99
CA ASP A 106 12.14 -1.49 0.42
C ASP A 106 12.98 -2.77 0.55
N LEU A 107 12.58 -3.84 -0.15
CA LEU A 107 13.30 -5.11 -0.13
C LEU A 107 14.65 -5.04 -0.86
N PHE A 108 14.73 -4.34 -1.99
CA PHE A 108 16.02 -4.05 -2.66
C PHE A 108 16.97 -3.25 -1.77
N MET A 109 16.47 -2.44 -0.85
CA MET A 109 17.24 -1.76 0.19
C MET A 109 17.56 -2.64 1.40
N GLY A 110 17.20 -3.94 1.37
CA GLY A 110 17.48 -4.90 2.45
C GLY A 110 16.54 -4.81 3.66
N MET A 111 15.40 -4.12 3.53
CA MET A 111 14.41 -4.06 4.60
C MET A 111 13.64 -5.38 4.71
N ALA A 112 13.30 -5.80 5.93
CA ALA A 112 12.46 -6.97 6.15
C ALA A 112 11.03 -6.76 5.61
N PRO A 113 10.32 -7.79 5.12
CA PRO A 113 8.95 -7.69 4.58
C PRO A 113 7.94 -7.03 5.53
N SER A 114 8.16 -7.15 6.84
CA SER A 114 7.32 -6.51 7.86
C SER A 114 7.34 -4.97 7.81
N VAL A 115 8.41 -4.37 7.28
CA VAL A 115 8.53 -2.91 7.16
C VAL A 115 7.57 -2.36 6.11
N PRO A 116 7.64 -2.74 4.82
CA PRO A 116 6.67 -2.29 3.83
C PRO A 116 5.23 -2.71 4.16
N LEU A 117 5.00 -3.88 4.77
CA LEU A 117 3.68 -4.27 5.28
C LEU A 117 3.12 -3.22 6.25
N SER A 118 3.89 -2.85 7.27
CA SER A 118 3.47 -1.87 8.27
C SER A 118 3.19 -0.50 7.67
N HIS A 119 4.00 -0.10 6.69
CA HIS A 119 3.83 1.17 5.98
C HIS A 119 2.56 1.20 5.15
N ILE A 120 2.28 0.14 4.38
CA ILE A 120 1.06 0.03 3.56
C ILE A 120 -0.20 0.06 4.45
N LEU A 121 -0.20 -0.65 5.59
CA LEU A 121 -1.31 -0.60 6.54
C LEU A 121 -1.51 0.81 7.14
N ALA A 122 -0.42 1.51 7.47
CA ALA A 122 -0.49 2.89 7.94
C ALA A 122 -1.01 3.86 6.87
N ILE A 123 -0.66 3.66 5.59
CA ILE A 123 -1.22 4.40 4.45
C ILE A 123 -2.72 4.16 4.35
N CYS A 124 -3.19 2.91 4.43
CA CYS A 124 -4.60 2.56 4.38
C CYS A 124 -5.39 3.20 5.54
N GLU A 125 -4.82 3.23 6.74
CA GLU A 125 -5.45 3.90 7.87
C GLU A 125 -5.50 5.42 7.69
N SER A 126 -4.45 6.03 7.14
CA SER A 126 -4.45 7.46 6.81
C SER A 126 -5.49 7.79 5.74
N ALA A 127 -5.65 6.95 4.72
CA ALA A 127 -6.69 7.06 3.72
C ALA A 127 -8.10 7.02 4.36
N ARG A 128 -8.36 6.07 5.25
CA ARG A 128 -9.64 6.00 5.99
C ARG A 128 -9.91 7.25 6.81
N ARG A 129 -8.89 7.78 7.51
CA ARG A 129 -9.03 9.03 8.27
C ARG A 129 -9.33 10.23 7.38
N ALA A 130 -8.78 10.24 6.16
CA ALA A 130 -9.07 11.25 5.14
C ALA A 130 -10.42 11.06 4.44
N GLY A 131 -11.16 10.01 4.77
CA GLY A 131 -12.44 9.68 4.14
C GLY A 131 -12.31 8.93 2.81
N LEU A 132 -11.14 8.43 2.46
CA LEU A 132 -10.92 7.64 1.25
C LEU A 132 -11.14 6.15 1.53
N ARG A 133 -11.67 5.43 0.54
CA ARG A 133 -11.75 3.96 0.53
C ARG A 133 -10.38 3.38 0.16
N PRO A 134 -9.63 2.73 1.08
CA PRO A 134 -8.37 2.12 0.74
C PRO A 134 -8.56 0.78 0.05
N VAL A 135 -7.75 0.54 -0.97
CA VAL A 135 -7.62 -0.73 -1.68
C VAL A 135 -6.12 -1.04 -1.80
N VAL A 136 -5.72 -2.28 -1.56
CA VAL A 136 -4.32 -2.71 -1.68
C VAL A 136 -4.14 -3.53 -2.95
N GLY A 137 -3.18 -3.16 -3.78
CA GLY A 137 -2.70 -4.00 -4.86
C GLY A 137 -1.73 -5.04 -4.29
N ILE A 138 -2.10 -6.33 -4.35
CA ILE A 138 -1.18 -7.42 -4.00
C ILE A 138 -0.22 -7.60 -5.18
N PRO A 139 1.10 -7.39 -4.98
CA PRO A 139 2.02 -7.29 -6.09
C PRO A 139 2.28 -8.66 -6.74
N MET A 140 2.51 -8.62 -8.06
CA MET A 140 2.98 -9.76 -8.83
C MET A 140 4.42 -10.11 -8.48
N GLN A 141 4.85 -11.32 -8.85
CA GLN A 141 6.24 -11.74 -8.68
C GLN A 141 7.16 -11.12 -9.74
N ILE A 142 8.40 -10.85 -9.36
CA ILE A 142 9.47 -10.53 -10.33
C ILE A 142 10.00 -11.81 -11.00
N SER A 143 10.61 -11.67 -12.17
CA SER A 143 11.21 -12.79 -12.90
C SER A 143 12.31 -13.48 -12.08
N PRO A 144 12.52 -14.79 -12.24
CA PRO A 144 13.74 -15.42 -11.76
C PRO A 144 15.01 -14.91 -12.49
N ASP A 145 14.85 -14.39 -13.70
CA ASP A 145 15.93 -13.90 -14.57
C ASP A 145 16.01 -12.37 -14.52
N VAL A 146 15.98 -11.78 -13.30
CA VAL A 146 16.18 -10.34 -13.13
C VAL A 146 17.59 -9.98 -13.57
N ASP A 147 17.71 -8.93 -14.40
CA ASP A 147 19.01 -8.36 -14.74
C ASP A 147 19.56 -7.57 -13.54
N GLU A 148 20.56 -8.13 -12.86
CA GLU A 148 21.23 -7.54 -11.70
C GLU A 148 21.83 -6.15 -11.99
N ALA A 149 22.05 -5.80 -13.26
CA ALA A 149 22.50 -4.47 -13.65
C ALA A 149 21.50 -3.35 -13.25
N TRP A 150 20.25 -3.71 -12.95
CA TRP A 150 19.23 -2.79 -12.43
C TRP A 150 19.26 -2.63 -10.90
N CYS A 151 20.10 -3.40 -10.22
CA CYS A 151 20.26 -3.32 -8.78
C CYS A 151 21.43 -2.38 -8.46
N ASP A 152 21.21 -1.35 -7.64
CA ASP A 152 22.26 -0.47 -7.14
C ASP A 152 23.13 -1.21 -6.10
N GLY A 153 24.10 -2.02 -6.57
CA GLY A 153 25.03 -2.77 -5.74
C GLY A 153 24.73 -4.29 -5.67
N PRO A 154 25.49 -5.03 -4.86
CA PRO A 154 25.31 -6.48 -4.73
C PRO A 154 24.01 -6.77 -3.98
N VAL A 155 22.98 -7.18 -4.71
CA VAL A 155 21.67 -7.58 -4.18
C VAL A 155 21.50 -9.08 -4.34
N ASP A 156 21.09 -9.74 -3.28
CA ASP A 156 20.64 -11.13 -3.34
C ASP A 156 19.21 -11.16 -3.94
N VAL A 157 19.11 -11.31 -5.25
CA VAL A 157 17.84 -11.32 -5.99
C VAL A 157 16.94 -12.48 -5.55
N ASP A 158 17.51 -13.63 -5.18
CA ASP A 158 16.74 -14.76 -4.69
C ASP A 158 16.12 -14.47 -3.34
N TRP A 159 16.85 -13.79 -2.46
CA TRP A 159 16.28 -13.29 -1.21
C TRP A 159 15.17 -12.27 -1.46
N VAL A 160 15.38 -11.29 -2.34
CA VAL A 160 14.35 -10.28 -2.67
C VAL A 160 13.09 -10.94 -3.19
N ARG A 161 13.21 -11.94 -4.08
CA ARG A 161 12.06 -12.68 -4.62
C ARG A 161 11.29 -13.42 -3.53
N ALA A 162 12.01 -14.11 -2.64
CA ALA A 162 11.40 -14.82 -1.52
C ALA A 162 10.71 -13.84 -0.55
N ALA A 163 11.38 -12.75 -0.19
CA ALA A 163 10.83 -11.70 0.66
C ALA A 163 9.62 -10.99 0.03
N TYR A 164 9.62 -10.82 -1.30
CA TYR A 164 8.48 -10.21 -2.00
C TYR A 164 7.26 -11.15 -2.05
N ALA A 165 7.49 -12.46 -2.18
CA ALA A 165 6.44 -13.45 -2.05
C ALA A 165 5.85 -13.47 -0.62
N GLU A 166 6.71 -13.42 0.40
CA GLU A 166 6.30 -13.32 1.81
C GLU A 166 5.46 -12.06 2.06
N LEU A 167 5.91 -10.90 1.57
CA LEU A 167 5.17 -9.64 1.66
C LEU A 167 3.78 -9.76 1.02
N ALA A 168 3.69 -10.36 -0.16
CA ALA A 168 2.42 -10.53 -0.86
C ALA A 168 1.43 -11.38 -0.07
N GLU A 169 1.87 -12.50 0.51
CA GLU A 169 1.02 -13.32 1.39
C GLU A 169 0.60 -12.57 2.67
N ALA A 170 1.55 -11.87 3.30
CA ALA A 170 1.27 -11.08 4.48
C ALA A 170 0.27 -9.94 4.21
N LEU A 171 0.33 -9.33 3.04
CA LEU A 171 -0.65 -8.31 2.61
C LEU A 171 -2.04 -8.90 2.43
N VAL A 172 -2.17 -10.10 1.83
CA VAL A 172 -3.47 -10.78 1.72
C VAL A 172 -4.07 -11.01 3.10
N GLN A 173 -3.32 -11.62 4.00
CA GLN A 173 -3.78 -11.89 5.37
C GLN A 173 -4.16 -10.60 6.11
N ALA A 174 -3.31 -9.58 6.06
CA ALA A 174 -3.57 -8.30 6.72
C ALA A 174 -4.80 -7.58 6.13
N CYS A 175 -5.02 -7.66 4.83
CA CYS A 175 -6.22 -7.10 4.21
C CYS A 175 -7.49 -7.77 4.74
N GLU A 176 -7.50 -9.10 4.87
CA GLU A 176 -8.62 -9.85 5.44
C GLU A 176 -8.85 -9.47 6.91
N GLU A 177 -7.80 -9.46 7.75
CA GLU A 177 -7.88 -9.13 9.17
C GLU A 177 -8.36 -7.70 9.43
N HIS A 178 -7.96 -6.74 8.59
CA HIS A 178 -8.31 -5.33 8.75
C HIS A 178 -9.54 -4.90 7.93
N GLY A 179 -10.17 -5.82 7.20
CA GLY A 179 -11.30 -5.51 6.32
C GLY A 179 -10.92 -4.47 5.25
N ILE A 180 -9.74 -4.61 4.64
CA ILE A 180 -9.26 -3.81 3.53
C ILE A 180 -9.49 -4.60 2.25
N GLU A 181 -10.04 -3.96 1.24
CA GLU A 181 -10.21 -4.60 -0.05
C GLU A 181 -8.87 -4.69 -0.78
N SER A 182 -8.70 -5.73 -1.59
CA SER A 182 -7.47 -5.93 -2.35
C SER A 182 -7.73 -6.38 -3.78
N ILE A 183 -6.76 -6.13 -4.66
CA ILE A 183 -6.70 -6.64 -6.02
C ILE A 183 -5.43 -7.48 -6.12
N ASP A 184 -5.57 -8.79 -6.34
CA ASP A 184 -4.43 -9.70 -6.45
C ASP A 184 -3.93 -9.76 -7.90
N PHE A 185 -2.72 -9.23 -8.12
CA PHE A 185 -2.07 -9.23 -9.44
C PHE A 185 -1.21 -10.47 -9.69
N ARG A 186 -0.95 -11.30 -8.69
CA ARG A 186 -0.08 -12.49 -8.79
C ARG A 186 -0.52 -13.47 -9.86
N PRO A 187 -1.81 -13.83 -10.01
CA PRO A 187 -2.24 -14.76 -11.04
C PRO A 187 -2.36 -14.14 -12.44
N LEU A 188 -2.20 -12.82 -12.56
CA LEU A 188 -2.49 -12.06 -13.77
C LEU A 188 -1.24 -11.68 -14.56
N VAL A 189 -0.12 -11.53 -13.87
CA VAL A 189 1.15 -11.06 -14.43
C VAL A 189 2.21 -12.13 -14.25
N GLY A 190 2.63 -12.70 -15.38
CA GLY A 190 3.73 -13.67 -15.44
C GLY A 190 4.93 -13.11 -16.22
N PRO A 191 5.95 -13.94 -16.52
CA PRO A 191 7.15 -13.50 -17.22
C PRO A 191 6.88 -12.82 -18.57
N ALA A 192 5.83 -13.24 -19.30
CA ALA A 192 5.46 -12.66 -20.60
C ALA A 192 4.90 -11.22 -20.49
N GLU A 193 4.47 -10.83 -19.33
CA GLU A 193 3.93 -9.52 -18.99
C GLU A 193 5.00 -8.58 -18.42
N LEU A 194 6.22 -9.10 -18.15
CA LEU A 194 7.34 -8.29 -17.65
C LEU A 194 8.19 -7.75 -18.81
N SER A 195 8.93 -6.68 -18.55
CA SER A 195 9.94 -6.13 -19.43
C SER A 195 11.22 -6.98 -19.40
N PHE A 196 12.20 -6.62 -20.23
CA PHE A 196 13.47 -7.35 -20.32
C PHE A 196 14.27 -7.38 -19.00
N ASP A 197 14.03 -6.42 -18.11
CA ASP A 197 14.68 -6.35 -16.79
C ASP A 197 14.11 -7.36 -15.78
N GLY A 198 12.99 -8.01 -16.09
CA GLY A 198 12.34 -8.99 -15.22
C GLY A 198 11.60 -8.39 -14.01
N ILE A 199 11.51 -7.06 -13.91
CA ILE A 199 10.91 -6.32 -12.80
C ILE A 199 9.69 -5.52 -13.27
N HIS A 200 9.89 -4.67 -14.27
CA HIS A 200 8.87 -3.74 -14.71
C HIS A 200 7.89 -4.40 -15.70
N LEU A 201 6.69 -3.85 -15.72
CA LEU A 201 5.65 -4.29 -16.64
C LEU A 201 5.95 -3.82 -18.06
N ASN A 202 5.78 -4.70 -19.03
CA ASN A 202 5.65 -4.28 -20.41
C ASN A 202 4.19 -3.82 -20.71
N ARG A 203 3.92 -3.35 -21.92
CA ARG A 203 2.57 -2.88 -22.32
C ARG A 203 1.47 -3.90 -22.06
N ARG A 204 1.75 -5.21 -22.25
CA ARG A 204 0.80 -6.28 -21.99
C ARG A 204 0.52 -6.45 -20.49
N GLY A 205 1.54 -6.35 -19.66
CA GLY A 205 1.41 -6.37 -18.20
C GLY A 205 0.55 -5.22 -17.69
N HIS A 206 0.80 -4.01 -18.18
CA HIS A 206 -0.05 -2.86 -17.87
C HIS A 206 -1.51 -3.08 -18.29
N LEU A 207 -1.77 -3.67 -19.46
CA LEU A 207 -3.13 -3.98 -19.90
C LEU A 207 -3.80 -4.99 -18.95
N ARG A 208 -3.09 -6.06 -18.55
CA ARG A 208 -3.64 -7.06 -17.61
C ARG A 208 -4.02 -6.46 -16.26
N MET A 209 -3.15 -5.62 -15.70
CA MET A 209 -3.48 -4.92 -14.46
C MET A 209 -4.68 -3.99 -14.64
N ALA A 210 -4.73 -3.23 -15.73
CA ALA A 210 -5.83 -2.32 -16.01
C ALA A 210 -7.19 -3.04 -16.14
N GLU A 211 -7.22 -4.21 -16.78
CA GLU A 211 -8.41 -5.04 -16.88
C GLU A 211 -8.93 -5.44 -15.49
N ALA A 212 -8.05 -5.95 -14.62
CA ALA A 212 -8.41 -6.34 -13.26
C ALA A 212 -8.90 -5.15 -12.42
N VAL A 213 -8.18 -4.03 -12.47
CA VAL A 213 -8.55 -2.79 -11.78
C VAL A 213 -9.91 -2.29 -12.26
N SER A 214 -10.12 -2.26 -13.58
CA SER A 214 -11.40 -1.79 -14.14
C SER A 214 -12.57 -2.70 -13.75
N GLU A 215 -12.35 -4.00 -13.71
CA GLU A 215 -13.38 -4.98 -13.29
C GLU A 215 -13.75 -4.80 -11.81
N PHE A 216 -12.74 -4.60 -10.95
CA PHE A 216 -12.95 -4.32 -9.53
C PHE A 216 -13.87 -3.10 -9.32
N TRP A 217 -13.55 -1.98 -9.95
CA TRP A 217 -14.33 -0.75 -9.79
C TRP A 217 -15.72 -0.81 -10.43
N LYS A 218 -15.88 -1.53 -11.55
CA LYS A 218 -17.21 -1.78 -12.16
C LYS A 218 -18.11 -2.60 -11.25
N LYS A 219 -17.58 -3.57 -10.51
CA LYS A 219 -18.36 -4.36 -9.53
C LYS A 219 -18.78 -3.48 -8.34
N ALA A 220 -17.85 -2.68 -7.83
CA ALA A 220 -18.09 -1.78 -6.71
C ALA A 220 -19.16 -0.70 -7.00
N SER A 221 -19.30 -0.29 -8.27
CA SER A 221 -20.32 0.70 -8.67
C SER A 221 -21.73 0.13 -8.78
N LYS A 222 -21.90 -1.21 -8.74
CA LYS A 222 -23.19 -1.90 -8.86
C LYS A 222 -23.78 -2.35 -7.53
N SER A 223 -22.95 -2.33 -6.45
CA SER A 223 -23.32 -2.68 -5.07
C SER A 223 -23.78 -1.46 -4.30
#